data_73610b32b08a61232fc7ed02df198235
#
_entry.id   73610b32b08a61232fc7ed02df198235
#
_cell.length_a   1.000
_cell.length_b   1.000
_cell.length_c   1.000
_cell.angle_alpha   90.00
_cell.angle_beta   90.00
_cell.angle_gamma   90.00
#
_symmetry.space_group_name_H-M   'P 1'
#
loop_
_entity.id
_entity.type
_entity.pdbx_description
1 polymer ?
#
loop_
_entity_poly.entity_id
_entity_poly.type
_entity_poly.pdbx_seq_one_letter_code
_entity_poly.pdbx_strand_id
1 'polypeptide(L)'
;MEKKVIRAALLGFGTVGTGVYKVLEKQKEEMIPKLGSQLEISQILVRNLQKAASKVKNSEILTNNWDEIVKNPEIDIVIELIGGIEPARTYILDALNAGKHVVTANKDLIAAHGKELLDAAEANHVDFLFEAAVAGGIPIIRPLKECLAGNHMAEVMGIVNGTTNFILTKMTQDGMEFKDALALATELGYAEADPTADIEGLDAGRKVAILASVAFNSRVVFDDVYIEGITKITAKDIKYAKEMGCDIKLLGVAKNTGDGVEAYVCPMLIPSSHPLASVNDSYNAVFVNGDAVENAMFYGRGAGELPTASAVVGDLFEIVRNIQANCCARIGCTCYKELPVKKMADTCNRYFMRLIVEDRCGVLAEMTAVFAKYGVSVAQIIQKAARDEGSAEVVVITAKVREGDFRTAMEELSGRSSVRKISSMLRVYGE
;
A
#
# COMPACT_ATOMS: atom_id res chain seq x y z
N MET A 1 39.76 -4.74 -2.24
CA MET A 1 39.98 -4.77 -3.71
C MET A 1 38.68 -4.41 -4.37
N GLU A 2 38.64 -3.41 -5.23
CA GLU A 2 37.43 -3.08 -6.00
C GLU A 2 37.01 -4.29 -6.85
N LYS A 3 35.78 -4.76 -6.66
CA LYS A 3 35.20 -5.84 -7.43
C LYS A 3 34.72 -5.28 -8.78
N LYS A 4 35.39 -5.57 -9.87
CA LYS A 4 35.10 -5.02 -11.21
C LYS A 4 33.77 -5.49 -11.78
N VAL A 5 33.31 -6.69 -11.39
CA VAL A 5 32.02 -7.27 -11.83
C VAL A 5 31.29 -7.82 -10.62
N ILE A 6 30.05 -7.37 -10.43
CA ILE A 6 29.13 -7.85 -9.41
C ILE A 6 28.07 -8.69 -10.12
N ARG A 7 27.83 -9.90 -9.63
CA ARG A 7 26.91 -10.86 -10.25
C ARG A 7 25.64 -11.02 -9.44
N ALA A 8 24.52 -10.93 -10.12
CA ALA A 8 23.21 -11.14 -9.54
C ALA A 8 22.53 -12.38 -10.15
N ALA A 9 21.77 -13.09 -9.30
CA ALA A 9 20.83 -14.10 -9.73
C ALA A 9 19.39 -13.59 -9.60
N LEU A 10 18.56 -13.85 -10.60
CA LEU A 10 17.17 -13.44 -10.64
C LEU A 10 16.25 -14.64 -10.39
N LEU A 11 15.44 -14.59 -9.36
CA LEU A 11 14.45 -15.60 -9.03
C LEU A 11 13.08 -15.17 -9.52
N GLY A 12 12.56 -15.83 -10.54
CA GLY A 12 11.31 -15.48 -11.20
C GLY A 12 11.49 -14.57 -12.41
N PHE A 13 10.98 -15.00 -13.57
CA PHE A 13 11.08 -14.28 -14.84
C PHE A 13 9.70 -13.96 -15.42
N GLY A 14 8.81 -13.45 -14.51
CA GLY A 14 7.50 -12.88 -14.81
C GLY A 14 7.60 -11.46 -15.35
N THR A 15 6.54 -10.68 -15.17
CA THR A 15 6.47 -9.28 -15.63
C THR A 15 7.61 -8.43 -15.07
N VAL A 16 7.78 -8.39 -13.76
CA VAL A 16 8.81 -7.55 -13.10
C VAL A 16 10.21 -8.06 -13.40
N GLY A 17 10.45 -9.38 -13.33
CA GLY A 17 11.77 -9.97 -13.63
C GLY A 17 12.21 -9.70 -15.06
N THR A 18 11.29 -9.79 -16.03
CA THR A 18 11.56 -9.41 -17.42
C THR A 18 11.92 -7.91 -17.52
N GLY A 19 11.21 -7.06 -16.77
CA GLY A 19 11.50 -5.62 -16.71
C GLY A 19 12.90 -5.33 -16.15
N VAL A 20 13.28 -5.97 -15.05
CA VAL A 20 14.62 -5.82 -14.44
C VAL A 20 15.71 -6.20 -15.44
N TYR A 21 15.57 -7.37 -16.09
CA TYR A 21 16.52 -7.81 -17.12
C TYR A 21 16.65 -6.78 -18.27
N LYS A 22 15.52 -6.27 -18.78
CA LYS A 22 15.50 -5.24 -19.84
C LYS A 22 16.18 -3.93 -19.42
N VAL A 23 15.90 -3.46 -18.19
CA VAL A 23 16.47 -2.21 -17.68
C VAL A 23 17.98 -2.34 -17.53
N LEU A 24 18.47 -3.45 -16.96
CA LEU A 24 19.91 -3.69 -16.81
C LEU A 24 20.61 -3.82 -18.17
N GLU A 25 20.04 -4.57 -19.10
CA GLU A 25 20.61 -4.69 -20.45
C GLU A 25 20.67 -3.34 -21.19
N LYS A 26 19.65 -2.50 -21.05
CA LYS A 26 19.61 -1.16 -21.66
C LYS A 26 20.66 -0.21 -21.08
N GLN A 27 20.96 -0.33 -19.79
CA GLN A 27 21.87 0.57 -19.09
C GLN A 27 23.31 0.04 -18.98
N LYS A 28 23.61 -1.09 -19.60
CA LYS A 28 24.87 -1.81 -19.44
C LYS A 28 26.12 -0.93 -19.61
N GLU A 29 26.13 -0.05 -20.61
CA GLU A 29 27.24 0.85 -20.89
C GLU A 29 27.38 2.01 -19.90
N GLU A 30 26.26 2.39 -19.25
CA GLU A 30 26.22 3.48 -18.26
C GLU A 30 26.49 3.03 -16.82
N MET A 31 26.51 1.72 -16.56
CA MET A 31 26.66 1.19 -15.19
C MET A 31 28.05 1.49 -14.61
N ILE A 32 29.11 1.26 -15.37
CA ILE A 32 30.49 1.48 -14.90
C ILE A 32 30.70 2.96 -14.50
N PRO A 33 30.33 3.96 -15.32
CA PRO A 33 30.42 5.36 -14.92
C PRO A 33 29.59 5.70 -13.68
N LYS A 34 28.42 5.06 -13.50
CA LYS A 34 27.50 5.33 -12.38
C LYS A 34 27.87 4.63 -11.07
N LEU A 35 28.47 3.44 -11.17
CA LEU A 35 28.65 2.53 -10.04
C LEU A 35 30.10 2.17 -9.75
N GLY A 36 31.03 2.47 -10.64
CA GLY A 36 32.41 1.99 -10.53
C GLY A 36 32.58 0.50 -10.89
N SER A 37 31.51 -0.22 -11.16
CA SER A 37 31.50 -1.67 -11.44
C SER A 37 30.45 -2.02 -12.49
N GLN A 38 30.69 -3.15 -13.15
CA GLN A 38 29.67 -3.80 -13.98
C GLN A 38 28.75 -4.63 -13.08
N LEU A 39 27.45 -4.53 -13.29
CA LEU A 39 26.44 -5.41 -12.71
C LEU A 39 25.85 -6.29 -13.82
N GLU A 40 25.84 -7.61 -13.63
CA GLU A 40 25.29 -8.54 -14.60
C GLU A 40 24.37 -9.58 -13.95
N ILE A 41 23.34 -9.99 -14.68
CA ILE A 41 22.54 -11.16 -14.29
C ILE A 41 23.24 -12.40 -14.85
N SER A 42 23.83 -13.19 -13.95
CA SER A 42 24.57 -14.39 -14.30
C SER A 42 23.71 -15.65 -14.31
N GLN A 43 22.63 -15.69 -13.53
CA GLN A 43 21.69 -16.81 -13.51
C GLN A 43 20.24 -16.32 -13.31
N ILE A 44 19.29 -17.07 -13.87
CA ILE A 44 17.85 -16.81 -13.74
C ILE A 44 17.15 -18.13 -13.35
N LEU A 45 16.55 -18.18 -12.16
CA LEU A 45 15.78 -19.32 -11.71
C LEU A 45 14.35 -19.25 -12.26
N VAL A 46 13.94 -20.28 -12.99
CA VAL A 46 12.58 -20.38 -13.56
C VAL A 46 12.04 -21.80 -13.49
N ARG A 47 10.72 -21.94 -13.38
CA ARG A 47 10.06 -23.26 -13.42
C ARG A 47 10.09 -23.90 -14.82
N ASN A 48 9.97 -23.08 -15.86
CA ASN A 48 9.88 -23.51 -17.26
C ASN A 48 10.99 -22.86 -18.08
N LEU A 49 12.06 -23.61 -18.32
CA LEU A 49 13.23 -23.19 -19.06
C LEU A 49 12.90 -22.84 -20.53
N GLN A 50 12.04 -23.62 -21.19
CA GLN A 50 11.69 -23.41 -22.61
C GLN A 50 10.94 -22.09 -22.80
N LYS A 51 9.97 -21.80 -21.91
CA LYS A 51 9.22 -20.53 -21.97
C LYS A 51 10.11 -19.33 -21.68
N ALA A 52 11.12 -19.46 -20.84
CA ALA A 52 12.04 -18.40 -20.50
C ALA A 52 13.10 -18.15 -21.59
N ALA A 53 13.53 -19.20 -22.29
CA ALA A 53 14.58 -19.13 -23.31
C ALA A 53 14.28 -18.12 -24.43
N SER A 54 13.01 -17.94 -24.79
CA SER A 54 12.60 -16.95 -25.81
C SER A 54 12.72 -15.48 -25.36
N LYS A 55 12.97 -15.23 -24.08
CA LYS A 55 13.01 -13.87 -23.50
C LYS A 55 14.42 -13.38 -23.16
N VAL A 56 15.41 -14.24 -23.23
CA VAL A 56 16.83 -13.93 -22.92
C VAL A 56 17.70 -14.03 -24.16
N LYS A 57 18.81 -13.29 -24.18
CA LYS A 57 19.80 -13.37 -25.27
C LYS A 57 20.65 -14.63 -25.21
N ASN A 58 20.97 -15.10 -24.01
CA ASN A 58 21.73 -16.33 -23.75
C ASN A 58 20.91 -17.24 -22.81
N SER A 59 20.53 -18.40 -23.28
CA SER A 59 19.76 -19.39 -22.52
C SER A 59 20.58 -20.16 -21.47
N GLU A 60 21.91 -20.10 -21.52
CA GLU A 60 22.79 -20.75 -20.55
C GLU A 60 22.68 -20.18 -19.14
N ILE A 61 22.17 -18.95 -19.00
CA ILE A 61 21.92 -18.33 -17.68
C ILE A 61 20.65 -18.85 -17.01
N LEU A 62 19.84 -19.66 -17.70
CA LEU A 62 18.59 -20.19 -17.16
C LEU A 62 18.84 -21.48 -16.38
N THR A 63 18.27 -21.55 -15.17
CA THR A 63 18.28 -22.77 -14.35
C THR A 63 16.93 -22.99 -13.69
N ASN A 64 16.62 -24.23 -13.31
CA ASN A 64 15.52 -24.60 -12.43
C ASN A 64 16.02 -25.19 -11.11
N ASN A 65 17.31 -25.13 -10.85
CA ASN A 65 17.97 -25.68 -9.68
C ASN A 65 18.45 -24.53 -8.76
N TRP A 66 17.83 -24.39 -7.58
CA TRP A 66 18.21 -23.39 -6.58
C TRP A 66 19.65 -23.56 -6.07
N ASP A 67 20.10 -24.80 -5.90
CA ASP A 67 21.45 -25.10 -5.40
C ASP A 67 22.56 -24.52 -6.26
N GLU A 68 22.35 -24.40 -7.57
CA GLU A 68 23.33 -23.80 -8.50
C GLU A 68 23.51 -22.29 -8.23
N ILE A 69 22.52 -21.64 -7.64
CA ILE A 69 22.55 -20.22 -7.29
C ILE A 69 23.10 -20.03 -5.87
N VAL A 70 22.49 -20.67 -4.88
CA VAL A 70 22.84 -20.42 -3.48
C VAL A 70 24.25 -20.85 -3.13
N LYS A 71 24.74 -21.95 -3.72
CA LYS A 71 26.10 -22.49 -3.51
C LYS A 71 27.17 -21.86 -4.40
N ASN A 72 26.79 -21.03 -5.38
CA ASN A 72 27.74 -20.39 -6.27
C ASN A 72 28.39 -19.18 -5.59
N PRO A 73 29.72 -19.21 -5.31
CA PRO A 73 30.42 -18.11 -4.64
C PRO A 73 30.58 -16.87 -5.50
N GLU A 74 30.39 -16.98 -6.82
CA GLU A 74 30.48 -15.86 -7.76
C GLU A 74 29.23 -14.97 -7.75
N ILE A 75 28.12 -15.44 -7.19
CA ILE A 75 26.88 -14.68 -7.10
C ILE A 75 26.88 -13.86 -5.80
N ASP A 76 26.81 -12.54 -5.93
CA ASP A 76 26.80 -11.58 -4.82
C ASP A 76 25.41 -11.23 -4.36
N ILE A 77 24.45 -11.14 -5.31
CA ILE A 77 23.11 -10.58 -5.10
C ILE A 77 22.06 -11.58 -5.60
N VAL A 78 21.01 -11.76 -4.81
CA VAL A 78 19.80 -12.50 -5.22
C VAL A 78 18.63 -11.51 -5.34
N ILE A 79 17.94 -11.56 -6.46
CA ILE A 79 16.76 -10.72 -6.76
C ILE A 79 15.53 -11.61 -6.72
N GLU A 80 14.72 -11.53 -5.67
CA GLU A 80 13.52 -12.36 -5.52
C GLU A 80 12.28 -11.64 -6.09
N LEU A 81 11.69 -12.22 -7.13
CA LEU A 81 10.50 -11.73 -7.84
C LEU A 81 9.51 -12.88 -8.15
N ILE A 82 9.51 -13.93 -7.31
CA ILE A 82 8.60 -15.08 -7.45
C ILE A 82 7.24 -14.72 -6.90
N GLY A 83 7.21 -14.01 -5.75
CA GLY A 83 6.00 -13.70 -5.00
C GLY A 83 5.47 -14.86 -4.14
N GLY A 84 4.48 -14.57 -3.30
CA GLY A 84 3.95 -15.50 -2.30
C GLY A 84 4.90 -15.68 -1.11
N ILE A 85 4.57 -16.57 -0.18
CA ILE A 85 5.38 -16.81 1.01
C ILE A 85 6.44 -17.88 0.73
N GLU A 86 6.03 -19.10 0.37
CA GLU A 86 6.95 -20.16 0.02
C GLU A 86 6.91 -20.45 -1.50
N PRO A 87 8.03 -20.75 -2.14
CA PRO A 87 9.37 -20.97 -1.58
C PRO A 87 10.22 -19.67 -1.41
N ALA A 88 9.66 -18.49 -1.63
CA ALA A 88 10.40 -17.23 -1.62
C ALA A 88 11.10 -16.99 -0.27
N ARG A 89 10.41 -17.25 0.85
CA ARG A 89 10.98 -17.13 2.20
C ARG A 89 12.21 -18.02 2.39
N THR A 90 12.08 -19.30 2.05
CA THR A 90 13.20 -20.25 2.13
C THR A 90 14.39 -19.77 1.28
N TYR A 91 14.17 -19.37 0.04
CA TYR A 91 15.26 -18.93 -0.84
C TYR A 91 15.94 -17.65 -0.37
N ILE A 92 15.18 -16.71 0.18
CA ILE A 92 15.76 -15.48 0.74
C ILE A 92 16.61 -15.82 1.98
N LEU A 93 16.11 -16.63 2.91
CA LEU A 93 16.86 -17.03 4.12
C LEU A 93 18.15 -17.79 3.75
N ASP A 94 18.08 -18.72 2.81
CA ASP A 94 19.24 -19.45 2.32
C ASP A 94 20.28 -18.51 1.71
N ALA A 95 19.84 -17.54 0.90
CA ALA A 95 20.71 -16.54 0.27
C ALA A 95 21.40 -15.65 1.32
N LEU A 96 20.64 -15.09 2.27
CA LEU A 96 21.18 -14.28 3.36
C LEU A 96 22.18 -15.05 4.21
N ASN A 97 21.87 -16.30 4.56
CA ASN A 97 22.73 -17.17 5.33
C ASN A 97 23.98 -17.63 4.55
N ALA A 98 23.92 -17.62 3.22
CA ALA A 98 25.09 -17.83 2.35
C ALA A 98 25.91 -16.55 2.12
N GLY A 99 25.61 -15.45 2.83
CA GLY A 99 26.32 -14.18 2.70
C GLY A 99 26.02 -13.40 1.42
N LYS A 100 24.87 -13.65 0.79
CA LYS A 100 24.44 -12.96 -0.43
C LYS A 100 23.48 -11.83 -0.06
N HIS A 101 23.63 -10.68 -0.72
CA HIS A 101 22.68 -9.58 -0.63
C HIS A 101 21.35 -9.94 -1.29
N VAL A 102 20.24 -9.38 -0.82
CA VAL A 102 18.93 -9.70 -1.39
C VAL A 102 18.15 -8.42 -1.69
N VAL A 103 17.50 -8.42 -2.87
CA VAL A 103 16.47 -7.42 -3.25
C VAL A 103 15.17 -8.16 -3.51
N THR A 104 14.05 -7.67 -2.98
CA THR A 104 12.73 -8.26 -3.22
C THR A 104 11.64 -7.20 -3.48
N ALA A 105 10.61 -7.58 -4.23
CA ALA A 105 9.37 -6.82 -4.40
C ALA A 105 8.18 -7.48 -3.66
N ASN A 106 8.43 -8.49 -2.82
CA ASN A 106 7.44 -9.36 -2.24
C ASN A 106 6.82 -8.77 -0.96
N LYS A 107 5.80 -7.95 -1.15
CA LYS A 107 5.07 -7.31 -0.04
C LYS A 107 4.43 -8.28 0.94
N ASP A 108 3.94 -9.44 0.44
CA ASP A 108 3.28 -10.45 1.26
C ASP A 108 4.28 -11.02 2.28
N LEU A 109 5.47 -11.32 1.80
CA LEU A 109 6.55 -11.86 2.63
C LEU A 109 7.07 -10.82 3.63
N ILE A 110 7.28 -9.57 3.21
CA ILE A 110 7.75 -8.51 4.10
C ILE A 110 6.73 -8.19 5.19
N ALA A 111 5.44 -8.12 4.85
CA ALA A 111 4.37 -7.84 5.82
C ALA A 111 4.19 -8.96 6.86
N ALA A 112 4.47 -10.23 6.50
CA ALA A 112 4.32 -11.37 7.38
C ALA A 112 5.61 -11.75 8.12
N HIS A 113 6.75 -11.76 7.43
CA HIS A 113 8.03 -12.33 7.91
C HIS A 113 9.20 -11.34 7.87
N GLY A 114 8.94 -10.05 7.66
CA GLY A 114 9.99 -9.04 7.46
C GLY A 114 11.03 -8.98 8.59
N LYS A 115 10.62 -9.22 9.86
CA LYS A 115 11.57 -9.26 10.99
C LYS A 115 12.61 -10.36 10.83
N GLU A 116 12.18 -11.59 10.60
CA GLU A 116 13.07 -12.75 10.43
C GLU A 116 14.10 -12.52 9.33
N LEU A 117 13.68 -11.96 8.21
CA LEU A 117 14.54 -11.70 7.06
C LEU A 117 15.55 -10.57 7.33
N LEU A 118 15.11 -9.51 8.00
CA LEU A 118 15.98 -8.41 8.40
C LEU A 118 17.00 -8.83 9.46
N ASP A 119 16.57 -9.65 10.44
CA ASP A 119 17.46 -10.21 11.46
C ASP A 119 18.53 -11.13 10.82
N ALA A 120 18.14 -11.94 9.84
CA ALA A 120 19.08 -12.80 9.09
C ALA A 120 20.08 -11.98 8.26
N ALA A 121 19.64 -10.89 7.63
CA ALA A 121 20.51 -10.00 6.87
C ALA A 121 21.52 -9.30 7.78
N GLU A 122 21.10 -8.80 8.94
CA GLU A 122 21.94 -8.16 9.94
C GLU A 122 22.99 -9.13 10.50
N ALA A 123 22.56 -10.34 10.86
CA ALA A 123 23.46 -11.38 11.40
C ALA A 123 24.57 -11.78 10.42
N ASN A 124 24.31 -11.71 9.11
CA ASN A 124 25.27 -12.06 8.06
C ASN A 124 25.95 -10.82 7.43
N HIS A 125 25.71 -9.60 7.93
CA HIS A 125 26.27 -8.35 7.42
C HIS A 125 26.04 -8.13 5.92
N VAL A 126 24.84 -8.45 5.43
CA VAL A 126 24.42 -8.26 4.04
C VAL A 126 23.23 -7.31 3.95
N ASP A 127 23.08 -6.66 2.80
CA ASP A 127 21.93 -5.78 2.55
C ASP A 127 20.70 -6.61 2.18
N PHE A 128 19.55 -6.22 2.74
CA PHE A 128 18.24 -6.72 2.37
C PHE A 128 17.33 -5.52 2.06
N LEU A 129 17.05 -5.29 0.77
CA LEU A 129 16.32 -4.12 0.28
C LEU A 129 15.00 -4.54 -0.39
N PHE A 130 13.97 -3.70 -0.25
CA PHE A 130 12.61 -4.01 -0.68
C PHE A 130 11.80 -2.78 -1.12
N GLU A 131 12.46 -1.80 -1.77
CA GLU A 131 11.78 -0.58 -2.25
C GLU A 131 10.56 -0.90 -3.11
N ALA A 132 10.68 -1.89 -4.01
CA ALA A 132 9.62 -2.30 -4.91
C ALA A 132 8.43 -3.02 -4.23
N ALA A 133 8.51 -3.35 -2.95
CA ALA A 133 7.40 -3.98 -2.21
C ALA A 133 6.23 -3.04 -1.95
N VAL A 134 6.46 -1.71 -1.93
CA VAL A 134 5.42 -0.70 -1.72
C VAL A 134 5.45 0.34 -2.82
N ALA A 135 4.26 0.67 -3.35
CA ALA A 135 4.07 1.73 -4.35
C ALA A 135 4.90 1.59 -5.64
N GLY A 136 5.37 0.39 -5.95
CA GLY A 136 5.99 0.00 -7.22
C GLY A 136 7.15 0.88 -7.65
N GLY A 137 6.94 1.78 -8.62
CA GLY A 137 7.97 2.68 -9.12
C GLY A 137 8.19 3.96 -8.30
N ILE A 138 7.42 4.16 -7.23
CA ILE A 138 7.52 5.35 -6.36
C ILE A 138 8.55 5.05 -5.26
N PRO A 139 9.66 5.79 -5.16
CA PRO A 139 10.59 5.63 -4.05
C PRO A 139 9.95 6.15 -2.76
N ILE A 140 9.82 5.29 -1.74
CA ILE A 140 9.21 5.65 -0.45
C ILE A 140 9.90 4.99 0.75
N ILE A 141 10.31 3.72 0.64
CA ILE A 141 10.95 3.01 1.75
C ILE A 141 12.30 3.63 2.10
N ARG A 142 13.16 3.84 1.10
CA ARG A 142 14.45 4.48 1.30
C ARG A 142 14.33 5.95 1.71
N PRO A 143 13.48 6.78 1.08
CA PRO A 143 13.20 8.13 1.58
C PRO A 143 12.81 8.18 3.05
N LEU A 144 11.93 7.31 3.54
CA LEU A 144 11.55 7.25 4.94
C LEU A 144 12.72 6.84 5.85
N LYS A 145 13.54 5.86 5.42
CA LYS A 145 14.68 5.35 6.20
C LYS A 145 15.90 6.27 6.19
N GLU A 146 16.09 7.06 5.15
CA GLU A 146 17.31 7.85 4.92
C GLU A 146 17.02 9.36 4.85
N CYS A 147 16.30 9.81 3.81
CA CYS A 147 16.13 11.23 3.54
C CYS A 147 15.27 11.93 4.60
N LEU A 148 14.29 11.25 5.16
CA LEU A 148 13.36 11.76 6.16
C LEU A 148 13.66 11.26 7.57
N ALA A 149 14.77 10.53 7.78
CA ALA A 149 15.16 9.94 9.07
C ALA A 149 15.33 10.96 10.21
N GLY A 150 15.59 12.23 9.87
CA GLY A 150 15.69 13.32 10.85
C GLY A 150 14.35 13.86 11.35
N ASN A 151 13.22 13.31 10.90
CA ASN A 151 11.86 13.74 11.28
C ASN A 151 11.20 12.74 12.24
N HIS A 152 10.33 13.27 13.11
CA HIS A 152 9.32 12.46 13.77
C HIS A 152 8.08 12.41 12.87
N MET A 153 7.88 11.25 12.22
CA MET A 153 6.72 11.06 11.34
C MET A 153 5.45 10.96 12.17
N ALA A 154 4.49 11.85 11.91
CA ALA A 154 3.16 11.85 12.55
C ALA A 154 2.17 10.99 11.77
N GLU A 155 2.19 11.08 10.44
CA GLU A 155 1.25 10.38 9.56
C GLU A 155 1.92 9.96 8.26
N VAL A 156 1.56 8.77 7.80
CA VAL A 156 1.80 8.29 6.43
C VAL A 156 0.47 7.83 5.86
N MET A 157 0.05 8.43 4.77
CA MET A 157 -1.23 8.13 4.13
C MET A 157 -1.03 7.96 2.63
N GLY A 158 -1.75 7.02 1.99
CA GLY A 158 -1.55 6.84 0.56
C GLY A 158 -2.69 6.20 -0.19
N ILE A 159 -2.73 6.50 -1.48
CA ILE A 159 -3.43 5.73 -2.49
C ILE A 159 -2.40 4.73 -3.02
N VAL A 160 -2.44 3.51 -2.52
CA VAL A 160 -1.40 2.49 -2.76
C VAL A 160 -1.89 1.29 -3.56
N ASN A 161 -3.11 1.37 -4.09
CA ASN A 161 -3.67 0.38 -5.01
C ASN A 161 -4.23 1.08 -6.26
N GLY A 162 -3.65 0.81 -7.42
CA GLY A 162 -4.01 1.45 -8.69
C GLY A 162 -5.35 1.00 -9.23
N THR A 163 -5.74 -0.26 -9.03
CA THR A 163 -7.02 -0.83 -9.49
C THR A 163 -8.20 -0.12 -8.83
N THR A 164 -8.19 -0.02 -7.51
CA THR A 164 -9.26 0.66 -6.77
C THR A 164 -9.31 2.15 -7.04
N ASN A 165 -8.16 2.80 -7.20
CA ASN A 165 -8.13 4.21 -7.58
C ASN A 165 -8.69 4.45 -8.98
N PHE A 166 -8.40 3.57 -9.94
CA PHE A 166 -9.00 3.62 -11.29
C PHE A 166 -10.53 3.49 -11.21
N ILE A 167 -11.03 2.47 -10.49
CA ILE A 167 -12.48 2.24 -10.33
C ILE A 167 -13.15 3.49 -9.73
N LEU A 168 -12.65 4.01 -8.61
CA LEU A 168 -13.21 5.20 -7.97
C LEU A 168 -13.10 6.44 -8.84
N THR A 169 -12.04 6.56 -9.66
CA THR A 169 -11.91 7.64 -10.65
C THR A 169 -13.01 7.57 -11.70
N LYS A 170 -13.28 6.40 -12.26
CA LYS A 170 -14.36 6.19 -13.25
C LYS A 170 -15.75 6.45 -12.67
N MET A 171 -15.99 5.98 -11.44
CA MET A 171 -17.24 6.28 -10.73
C MET A 171 -17.40 7.80 -10.49
N THR A 172 -16.29 8.51 -10.21
CA THR A 172 -16.30 9.93 -9.89
C THR A 172 -16.43 10.82 -11.12
N GLN A 173 -15.68 10.53 -12.19
CA GLN A 173 -15.60 11.39 -13.39
C GLN A 173 -16.69 11.05 -14.41
N ASP A 174 -16.94 9.75 -14.62
CA ASP A 174 -17.83 9.26 -15.66
C ASP A 174 -19.23 8.89 -15.10
N GLY A 175 -19.42 8.95 -13.77
CA GLY A 175 -20.68 8.62 -13.09
C GLY A 175 -21.03 7.13 -13.15
N MET A 176 -20.06 6.26 -13.41
CA MET A 176 -20.27 4.82 -13.53
C MET A 176 -20.68 4.19 -12.18
N GLU A 177 -21.50 3.16 -12.24
CA GLU A 177 -21.72 2.29 -11.07
C GLU A 177 -20.48 1.39 -10.85
N PHE A 178 -20.28 0.95 -9.60
CA PHE A 178 -19.11 0.14 -9.21
C PHE A 178 -18.89 -1.07 -10.14
N LYS A 179 -19.96 -1.80 -10.48
CA LYS A 179 -19.86 -3.01 -11.33
C LYS A 179 -19.34 -2.70 -12.73
N ASP A 180 -19.78 -1.61 -13.31
CA ASP A 180 -19.39 -1.20 -14.67
C ASP A 180 -17.95 -0.69 -14.68
N ALA A 181 -17.55 0.08 -13.65
CA ALA A 181 -16.18 0.54 -13.49
C ALA A 181 -15.19 -0.63 -13.25
N LEU A 182 -15.60 -1.65 -12.48
CA LEU A 182 -14.81 -2.87 -12.28
C LEU A 182 -14.68 -3.67 -13.58
N ALA A 183 -15.74 -3.83 -14.34
CA ALA A 183 -15.73 -4.52 -15.65
C ALA A 183 -14.75 -3.83 -16.61
N LEU A 184 -14.79 -2.50 -16.68
CA LEU A 184 -13.86 -1.70 -17.48
C LEU A 184 -12.41 -1.86 -17.00
N ALA A 185 -12.18 -1.88 -15.68
CA ALA A 185 -10.84 -2.11 -15.12
C ALA A 185 -10.28 -3.48 -15.53
N THR A 186 -11.14 -4.51 -15.57
CA THR A 186 -10.75 -5.86 -16.00
C THR A 186 -10.45 -5.90 -17.51
N GLU A 187 -11.29 -5.28 -18.33
CA GLU A 187 -11.09 -5.18 -19.78
C GLU A 187 -9.76 -4.51 -20.14
N LEU A 188 -9.41 -3.44 -19.43
CA LEU A 188 -8.17 -2.69 -19.63
C LEU A 188 -6.96 -3.34 -18.96
N GLY A 189 -7.13 -4.47 -18.24
CA GLY A 189 -6.05 -5.20 -17.58
C GLY A 189 -5.53 -4.56 -16.28
N TYR A 190 -6.28 -3.63 -15.69
CA TYR A 190 -5.98 -3.10 -14.36
C TYR A 190 -6.44 -4.03 -13.24
N ALA A 191 -7.51 -4.79 -13.45
CA ALA A 191 -8.00 -5.82 -12.53
C ALA A 191 -7.76 -7.22 -13.11
N GLU A 192 -7.35 -8.15 -12.26
CA GLU A 192 -7.26 -9.58 -12.60
C GLU A 192 -8.65 -10.23 -12.59
N ALA A 193 -8.73 -11.51 -13.03
CA ALA A 193 -9.98 -12.28 -13.01
C ALA A 193 -10.58 -12.43 -11.60
N ASP A 194 -9.72 -12.53 -10.58
CA ASP A 194 -10.11 -12.41 -9.16
C ASP A 194 -9.55 -11.11 -8.59
N PRO A 195 -10.32 -10.02 -8.55
CA PRO A 195 -9.87 -8.73 -8.06
C PRO A 195 -10.01 -8.58 -6.53
N THR A 196 -10.38 -9.62 -5.80
CA THR A 196 -10.74 -9.57 -4.36
C THR A 196 -9.66 -8.90 -3.53
N ALA A 197 -8.38 -9.22 -3.76
CA ALA A 197 -7.28 -8.63 -3.01
C ALA A 197 -7.19 -7.10 -3.18
N ASP A 198 -7.60 -6.59 -4.34
CA ASP A 198 -7.63 -5.15 -4.62
C ASP A 198 -8.89 -4.52 -4.02
N ILE A 199 -10.08 -4.97 -4.46
CA ILE A 199 -11.35 -4.30 -4.13
C ILE A 199 -11.76 -4.40 -2.67
N GLU A 200 -11.30 -5.43 -1.95
CA GLU A 200 -11.49 -5.57 -0.51
C GLU A 200 -10.35 -4.92 0.31
N GLY A 201 -9.33 -4.32 -0.36
CA GLY A 201 -8.28 -3.53 0.28
C GLY A 201 -7.12 -4.32 0.87
N LEU A 202 -7.04 -5.64 0.65
CA LEU A 202 -6.01 -6.51 1.23
C LEU A 202 -4.61 -6.17 0.73
N ASP A 203 -4.47 -5.86 -0.57
CA ASP A 203 -3.20 -5.39 -1.16
C ASP A 203 -2.72 -4.09 -0.50
N ALA A 204 -3.62 -3.14 -0.31
CA ALA A 204 -3.31 -1.88 0.37
C ALA A 204 -2.95 -2.11 1.85
N GLY A 205 -3.62 -3.04 2.54
CA GLY A 205 -3.34 -3.39 3.93
C GLY A 205 -1.92 -3.88 4.15
N ARG A 206 -1.40 -4.76 3.29
CA ARG A 206 -0.01 -5.23 3.35
C ARG A 206 0.99 -4.08 3.20
N LYS A 207 0.73 -3.16 2.28
CA LYS A 207 1.58 -1.99 2.05
C LYS A 207 1.54 -1.01 3.22
N VAL A 208 0.37 -0.82 3.85
CA VAL A 208 0.22 0.02 5.05
C VAL A 208 1.01 -0.56 6.23
N ALA A 209 0.98 -1.87 6.45
CA ALA A 209 1.77 -2.52 7.49
C ALA A 209 3.27 -2.23 7.33
N ILE A 210 3.78 -2.33 6.09
CA ILE A 210 5.19 -2.02 5.78
C ILE A 210 5.48 -0.53 5.99
N LEU A 211 4.64 0.36 5.48
CA LEU A 211 4.81 1.81 5.62
C LEU A 211 4.80 2.25 7.08
N ALA A 212 3.84 1.75 7.88
CA ALA A 212 3.74 2.02 9.31
C ALA A 212 4.99 1.56 10.06
N SER A 213 5.46 0.34 9.76
CA SER A 213 6.65 -0.23 10.38
C SER A 213 7.89 0.63 10.14
N VAL A 214 8.08 1.08 8.90
CA VAL A 214 9.24 1.89 8.51
C VAL A 214 9.14 3.32 9.05
N ALA A 215 7.98 3.96 8.90
CA ALA A 215 7.80 5.36 9.27
C ALA A 215 7.84 5.60 10.78
N PHE A 216 7.33 4.67 11.58
CA PHE A 216 7.22 4.85 13.04
C PHE A 216 8.26 4.06 13.82
N ASN A 217 9.14 3.34 13.13
CA ASN A 217 10.19 2.52 13.73
C ASN A 217 9.63 1.48 14.72
N SER A 218 8.44 0.96 14.47
CA SER A 218 7.74 -0.02 15.29
C SER A 218 7.11 -1.08 14.42
N ARG A 219 7.18 -2.34 14.81
CA ARG A 219 6.64 -3.44 14.00
C ARG A 219 5.11 -3.39 13.96
N VAL A 220 4.58 -3.28 12.75
CA VAL A 220 3.16 -3.46 12.42
C VAL A 220 3.07 -4.60 11.41
N VAL A 221 2.27 -5.62 11.69
CA VAL A 221 2.05 -6.74 10.79
C VAL A 221 0.70 -6.60 10.07
N PHE A 222 0.49 -7.39 9.02
CA PHE A 222 -0.74 -7.29 8.23
C PHE A 222 -2.02 -7.50 9.06
N ASP A 223 -1.99 -8.43 10.02
CA ASP A 223 -3.14 -8.75 10.88
C ASP A 223 -3.51 -7.62 11.86
N ASP A 224 -2.62 -6.66 12.07
CA ASP A 224 -2.88 -5.47 12.89
C ASP A 224 -3.65 -4.38 12.12
N VAL A 225 -3.68 -4.46 10.78
CA VAL A 225 -4.29 -3.43 9.93
C VAL A 225 -5.78 -3.67 9.79
N TYR A 226 -6.60 -2.69 10.20
CA TYR A 226 -8.03 -2.73 9.92
C TYR A 226 -8.30 -2.44 8.44
N ILE A 227 -9.17 -3.25 7.79
CA ILE A 227 -9.36 -3.16 6.34
C ILE A 227 -10.86 -3.10 5.99
N GLU A 228 -11.22 -2.12 5.17
CA GLU A 228 -12.50 -2.02 4.47
C GLU A 228 -12.26 -1.75 2.99
N GLY A 229 -12.92 -2.53 2.12
CA GLY A 229 -12.86 -2.38 0.67
C GLY A 229 -13.86 -1.37 0.10
N ILE A 230 -13.87 -1.24 -1.23
CA ILE A 230 -14.68 -0.26 -1.96
C ILE A 230 -16.00 -0.82 -2.49
N THR A 231 -16.28 -2.10 -2.30
CA THR A 231 -17.42 -2.81 -2.90
C THR A 231 -18.79 -2.26 -2.51
N LYS A 232 -18.87 -1.50 -1.41
CA LYS A 232 -20.12 -0.88 -0.91
C LYS A 232 -20.31 0.57 -1.37
N ILE A 233 -19.34 1.16 -2.06
CA ILE A 233 -19.42 2.55 -2.54
C ILE A 233 -20.39 2.62 -3.72
N THR A 234 -21.27 3.62 -3.69
CA THR A 234 -22.24 3.87 -4.75
C THR A 234 -21.97 5.20 -5.45
N ALA A 235 -22.42 5.34 -6.71
CA ALA A 235 -22.37 6.62 -7.42
C ALA A 235 -23.09 7.75 -6.65
N LYS A 236 -24.09 7.40 -5.85
CA LYS A 236 -24.83 8.35 -5.02
C LYS A 236 -23.96 8.88 -3.86
N ASP A 237 -23.13 8.05 -3.25
CA ASP A 237 -22.19 8.47 -2.20
C ASP A 237 -21.14 9.45 -2.76
N ILE A 238 -20.63 9.16 -3.95
CA ILE A 238 -19.71 10.04 -4.69
C ILE A 238 -20.34 11.40 -5.00
N LYS A 239 -21.62 11.39 -5.45
CA LYS A 239 -22.34 12.64 -5.70
C LYS A 239 -22.45 13.51 -4.45
N TYR A 240 -22.80 12.92 -3.29
CA TYR A 240 -22.87 13.67 -2.04
C TYR A 240 -21.48 14.13 -1.56
N ALA A 241 -20.46 13.32 -1.72
CA ALA A 241 -19.09 13.75 -1.42
C ALA A 241 -18.70 14.99 -2.23
N LYS A 242 -18.99 15.02 -3.53
CA LYS A 242 -18.74 16.19 -4.39
C LYS A 242 -19.55 17.43 -3.97
N GLU A 243 -20.83 17.27 -3.63
CA GLU A 243 -21.66 18.38 -3.11
C GLU A 243 -21.07 18.98 -1.82
N MET A 244 -20.29 18.19 -1.08
CA MET A 244 -19.62 18.59 0.17
C MET A 244 -18.15 19.06 -0.05
N GLY A 245 -17.69 19.19 -1.31
CA GLY A 245 -16.32 19.57 -1.65
C GLY A 245 -15.29 18.49 -1.32
N CYS A 246 -15.69 17.21 -1.34
CA CYS A 246 -14.83 16.07 -1.05
C CYS A 246 -14.80 15.09 -2.23
N ASP A 247 -13.76 14.27 -2.27
CA ASP A 247 -13.62 13.11 -3.14
C ASP A 247 -13.57 11.83 -2.28
N ILE A 248 -14.02 10.70 -2.84
CA ILE A 248 -13.90 9.39 -2.18
C ILE A 248 -12.67 8.69 -2.74
N LYS A 249 -11.75 8.30 -1.87
CA LYS A 249 -10.55 7.52 -2.19
C LYS A 249 -10.43 6.33 -1.25
N LEU A 250 -9.85 5.21 -1.73
CA LEU A 250 -9.39 4.16 -0.83
C LEU A 250 -8.04 4.60 -0.27
N LEU A 251 -8.01 4.93 1.00
CA LEU A 251 -6.81 5.42 1.67
C LEU A 251 -6.24 4.36 2.61
N GLY A 252 -4.96 4.07 2.44
CA GLY A 252 -4.18 3.43 3.48
C GLY A 252 -3.64 4.50 4.41
N VAL A 253 -3.89 4.38 5.70
CA VAL A 253 -3.53 5.39 6.71
C VAL A 253 -2.77 4.73 7.84
N ALA A 254 -1.66 5.31 8.21
CA ALA A 254 -0.92 5.00 9.41
C ALA A 254 -0.61 6.29 10.18
N LYS A 255 -0.93 6.33 11.49
CA LYS A 255 -0.71 7.49 12.37
C LYS A 255 0.04 7.08 13.63
N ASN A 256 1.00 7.91 14.01
CA ASN A 256 1.64 7.83 15.32
C ASN A 256 0.90 8.77 16.28
N THR A 257 0.24 8.21 17.26
CA THR A 257 -0.55 8.97 18.27
C THR A 257 0.25 9.27 19.53
N GLY A 258 1.55 8.93 19.55
CA GLY A 258 2.44 9.08 20.70
C GLY A 258 2.35 7.89 21.67
N ASP A 259 1.16 7.40 21.95
CA ASP A 259 0.88 6.24 22.80
C ASP A 259 0.61 4.94 22.04
N GLY A 260 0.64 4.99 20.70
CA GLY A 260 0.44 3.83 19.83
C GLY A 260 0.41 4.20 18.35
N VAL A 261 0.16 3.20 17.53
CA VAL A 261 0.02 3.33 16.08
C VAL A 261 -1.40 3.01 15.67
N GLU A 262 -2.01 3.87 14.88
CA GLU A 262 -3.23 3.55 14.12
C GLU A 262 -2.82 3.09 12.73
N ALA A 263 -3.36 1.96 12.26
CA ALA A 263 -3.10 1.44 10.91
C ALA A 263 -4.38 0.88 10.30
N TYR A 264 -4.84 1.47 9.20
CA TYR A 264 -6.09 1.04 8.56
C TYR A 264 -6.14 1.36 7.07
N VAL A 265 -6.98 0.62 6.34
CA VAL A 265 -7.34 0.88 4.94
C VAL A 265 -8.85 1.00 4.86
N CYS A 266 -9.33 2.13 4.38
CA CYS A 266 -10.78 2.35 4.20
C CYS A 266 -11.06 3.30 3.03
N PRO A 267 -12.24 3.19 2.41
CA PRO A 267 -12.77 4.29 1.61
C PRO A 267 -13.09 5.48 2.51
N MET A 268 -12.57 6.65 2.15
CA MET A 268 -12.73 7.87 2.94
C MET A 268 -13.12 9.05 2.06
N LEU A 269 -13.91 9.96 2.61
CA LEU A 269 -14.07 11.30 2.05
C LEU A 269 -12.82 12.10 2.40
N ILE A 270 -12.19 12.69 1.38
CA ILE A 270 -11.04 13.58 1.54
C ILE A 270 -11.38 14.93 0.91
N PRO A 271 -11.06 16.08 1.54
CA PRO A 271 -11.30 17.38 0.94
C PRO A 271 -10.67 17.49 -0.46
N SER A 272 -11.40 18.02 -1.43
CA SER A 272 -10.89 18.15 -2.81
C SER A 272 -9.66 19.06 -2.93
N SER A 273 -9.38 19.87 -1.89
CA SER A 273 -8.15 20.66 -1.76
C SER A 273 -6.93 19.85 -1.31
N HIS A 274 -7.12 18.63 -0.78
CA HIS A 274 -6.02 17.80 -0.32
C HIS A 274 -5.23 17.22 -1.51
N PRO A 275 -3.89 17.18 -1.50
CA PRO A 275 -3.08 16.71 -2.63
C PRO A 275 -3.47 15.32 -3.14
N LEU A 276 -3.82 14.37 -2.25
CA LEU A 276 -4.24 13.03 -2.66
C LEU A 276 -5.58 13.00 -3.41
N ALA A 277 -6.45 14.01 -3.28
CA ALA A 277 -7.71 14.07 -4.02
C ALA A 277 -7.48 14.16 -5.54
N SER A 278 -6.40 14.80 -5.96
CA SER A 278 -6.02 14.98 -7.38
C SER A 278 -5.41 13.73 -8.02
N VAL A 279 -5.09 12.69 -7.24
CA VAL A 279 -4.50 11.44 -7.74
C VAL A 279 -5.59 10.57 -8.37
N ASN A 280 -5.59 10.44 -9.69
CA ASN A 280 -6.62 9.77 -10.46
C ASN A 280 -6.07 8.59 -11.27
N ASP A 281 -6.97 7.86 -11.94
CA ASP A 281 -6.68 6.69 -12.75
C ASP A 281 -5.93 5.60 -11.94
N SER A 282 -4.99 4.91 -12.56
CA SER A 282 -4.18 3.87 -11.91
C SER A 282 -2.92 4.41 -11.20
N TYR A 283 -2.83 5.73 -11.00
CA TYR A 283 -1.71 6.33 -10.28
C TYR A 283 -1.82 6.13 -8.78
N ASN A 284 -0.68 6.04 -8.15
CA ASN A 284 -0.51 5.95 -6.71
C ASN A 284 0.17 7.20 -6.17
N ALA A 285 -0.04 7.46 -4.88
CA ALA A 285 0.73 8.47 -4.15
C ALA A 285 0.82 8.09 -2.67
N VAL A 286 1.93 8.44 -2.06
CA VAL A 286 2.14 8.37 -0.62
C VAL A 286 2.40 9.78 -0.11
N PHE A 287 1.58 10.21 0.81
CA PHE A 287 1.66 11.49 1.50
C PHE A 287 2.21 11.24 2.90
N VAL A 288 3.17 12.02 3.32
CA VAL A 288 3.80 11.91 4.63
C VAL A 288 3.74 13.26 5.34
N ASN A 289 3.52 13.21 6.65
CA ASN A 289 3.58 14.37 7.53
C ASN A 289 4.62 14.12 8.62
N GLY A 290 5.58 15.02 8.75
CA GLY A 290 6.64 14.98 9.74
C GLY A 290 6.83 16.35 10.39
N ASP A 291 7.44 16.37 11.57
CA ASP A 291 7.59 17.58 12.39
C ASP A 291 8.49 18.67 11.77
N ALA A 292 9.43 18.30 10.93
CA ALA A 292 10.36 19.23 10.28
C ALA A 292 10.06 19.40 8.77
N VAL A 293 9.71 18.32 8.07
CA VAL A 293 9.40 18.35 6.63
C VAL A 293 7.99 18.85 6.36
N GLU A 294 7.14 18.93 7.40
CA GLU A 294 5.70 19.17 7.28
C GLU A 294 5.06 18.14 6.35
N ASN A 295 4.61 18.56 5.17
CA ASN A 295 3.92 17.70 4.22
C ASN A 295 4.78 17.45 2.99
N ALA A 296 4.97 16.18 2.65
CA ALA A 296 5.57 15.77 1.39
C ALA A 296 4.72 14.70 0.70
N MET A 297 4.72 14.66 -0.61
CA MET A 297 4.00 13.67 -1.39
C MET A 297 4.89 13.06 -2.47
N PHE A 298 4.86 11.74 -2.56
CA PHE A 298 5.54 10.93 -3.57
C PHE A 298 4.47 10.36 -4.50
N TYR A 299 4.56 10.64 -5.80
CA TYR A 299 3.53 10.32 -6.78
C TYR A 299 4.12 9.64 -8.00
N GLY A 300 3.42 8.65 -8.55
CA GLY A 300 3.83 7.95 -9.76
C GLY A 300 3.04 6.68 -10.06
N ARG A 301 3.64 5.78 -10.84
CA ARG A 301 3.06 4.47 -11.15
C ARG A 301 3.30 3.49 -10.01
N GLY A 302 2.21 3.01 -9.38
CA GLY A 302 2.26 2.07 -8.26
C GLY A 302 2.52 0.62 -8.64
N ALA A 303 2.44 0.28 -9.92
CA ALA A 303 2.67 -1.05 -10.48
C ALA A 303 3.10 -0.95 -11.95
N GLY A 304 3.52 -2.07 -12.52
CA GLY A 304 3.89 -2.21 -13.92
C GLY A 304 5.29 -2.77 -14.12
N GLU A 305 5.56 -3.32 -15.30
CA GLU A 305 6.83 -3.97 -15.63
C GLU A 305 8.04 -3.06 -15.35
N LEU A 306 8.10 -1.93 -16.05
CA LEU A 306 9.25 -1.02 -15.97
C LEU A 306 9.25 -0.15 -14.69
N PRO A 307 8.11 0.39 -14.22
CA PRO A 307 8.10 1.13 -12.95
C PRO A 307 8.62 0.32 -11.76
N THR A 308 8.11 -0.91 -11.57
CA THR A 308 8.56 -1.79 -10.49
C THR A 308 10.02 -2.22 -10.67
N ALA A 309 10.42 -2.54 -11.91
CA ALA A 309 11.81 -2.83 -12.23
C ALA A 309 12.75 -1.67 -11.91
N SER A 310 12.30 -0.42 -12.09
CA SER A 310 13.09 0.77 -11.74
C SER A 310 13.44 0.83 -10.25
N ALA A 311 12.49 0.49 -9.38
CA ALA A 311 12.74 0.44 -7.94
C ALA A 311 13.71 -0.69 -7.56
N VAL A 312 13.51 -1.90 -8.14
CA VAL A 312 14.44 -3.03 -7.96
C VAL A 312 15.85 -2.66 -8.40
N VAL A 313 16.01 -2.03 -9.56
CA VAL A 313 17.33 -1.61 -10.07
C VAL A 313 17.93 -0.51 -9.19
N GLY A 314 17.09 0.37 -8.62
CA GLY A 314 17.54 1.35 -7.63
C GLY A 314 18.17 0.69 -6.40
N ASP A 315 17.53 -0.37 -5.88
CA ASP A 315 18.05 -1.17 -4.76
C ASP A 315 19.35 -1.91 -5.14
N LEU A 316 19.39 -2.49 -6.34
CA LEU A 316 20.63 -3.12 -6.84
C LEU A 316 21.79 -2.13 -6.90
N PHE A 317 21.55 -0.93 -7.40
CA PHE A 317 22.58 0.12 -7.48
C PHE A 317 23.08 0.54 -6.11
N GLU A 318 22.19 0.58 -5.10
CA GLU A 318 22.58 0.85 -3.72
C GLU A 318 23.47 -0.27 -3.16
N ILE A 319 23.10 -1.53 -3.34
CA ILE A 319 23.90 -2.67 -2.90
C ILE A 319 25.29 -2.65 -3.58
N VAL A 320 25.35 -2.38 -4.88
CA VAL A 320 26.63 -2.27 -5.60
C VAL A 320 27.52 -1.20 -4.99
N ARG A 321 26.98 -0.02 -4.66
CA ARG A 321 27.74 1.05 -3.97
C ARG A 321 28.22 0.63 -2.59
N ASN A 322 27.37 -0.05 -1.83
CA ASN A 322 27.70 -0.55 -0.50
C ASN A 322 28.84 -1.58 -0.55
N ILE A 323 28.81 -2.51 -1.51
CA ILE A 323 29.88 -3.48 -1.75
C ILE A 323 31.19 -2.75 -2.09
N GLN A 324 31.17 -1.79 -3.02
CA GLN A 324 32.37 -1.04 -3.44
C GLN A 324 32.95 -0.21 -2.30
N ALA A 325 32.11 0.42 -1.48
CA ALA A 325 32.51 1.21 -0.35
C ALA A 325 32.82 0.38 0.91
N ASN A 326 32.64 -0.95 0.86
CA ASN A 326 32.76 -1.86 2.01
C ASN A 326 31.92 -1.40 3.24
N CYS A 327 30.67 -1.01 2.96
CA CYS A 327 29.73 -0.51 3.97
C CYS A 327 28.36 -1.20 3.89
N CYS A 328 28.34 -2.52 3.65
CA CYS A 328 27.12 -3.33 3.61
C CYS A 328 26.42 -3.36 4.99
N ALA A 329 25.12 -3.64 4.98
CA ALA A 329 24.25 -3.69 6.17
C ALA A 329 24.23 -2.39 7.01
N ARG A 330 24.52 -1.22 6.40
CA ARG A 330 24.55 0.06 7.11
C ARG A 330 23.17 0.53 7.57
N ILE A 331 22.09 0.09 6.92
CA ILE A 331 20.72 0.39 7.29
C ILE A 331 19.93 -0.92 7.37
N GLY A 332 19.92 -1.49 8.55
CA GLY A 332 19.20 -2.72 8.87
C GLY A 332 17.71 -2.48 9.19
N CYS A 333 17.20 -3.28 10.13
CA CYS A 333 15.84 -3.08 10.66
C CYS A 333 15.76 -1.79 11.45
N THR A 334 14.79 -0.92 11.11
CA THR A 334 14.56 0.34 11.84
C THR A 334 13.47 0.22 12.90
N CYS A 335 12.91 -0.98 13.14
CA CYS A 335 11.86 -1.21 14.13
C CYS A 335 12.45 -1.41 15.54
N TYR A 336 12.97 -0.34 16.14
CA TYR A 336 13.56 -0.35 17.50
C TYR A 336 12.58 0.08 18.60
N LYS A 337 11.36 0.49 18.23
CA LYS A 337 10.27 0.82 19.16
C LYS A 337 9.28 -0.34 19.24
N GLU A 338 8.56 -0.41 20.35
CA GLU A 338 7.48 -1.36 20.61
C GLU A 338 6.19 -0.58 20.89
N LEU A 339 5.68 0.13 19.88
CA LEU A 339 4.43 0.86 19.99
C LEU A 339 3.25 -0.11 19.76
N PRO A 340 2.22 -0.11 20.64
CA PRO A 340 1.04 -0.94 20.44
C PRO A 340 0.25 -0.44 19.22
N VAL A 341 -0.32 -1.37 18.45
CA VAL A 341 -1.27 -1.02 17.38
C VAL A 341 -2.66 -0.90 18.00
N LYS A 342 -3.29 0.25 17.83
CA LYS A 342 -4.62 0.55 18.36
C LYS A 342 -5.69 -0.22 17.60
N LYS A 343 -6.67 -0.76 18.36
CA LYS A 343 -7.86 -1.32 17.73
C LYS A 343 -8.66 -0.21 17.07
N MET A 344 -9.29 -0.50 15.94
CA MET A 344 -10.09 0.49 15.20
C MET A 344 -11.17 1.13 16.08
N ALA A 345 -11.80 0.38 16.98
CA ALA A 345 -12.79 0.90 17.91
C ALA A 345 -12.28 2.02 18.83
N ASP A 346 -10.97 2.14 19.03
CA ASP A 346 -10.33 3.13 19.89
C ASP A 346 -9.86 4.37 19.14
N THR A 347 -9.93 4.37 17.80
CA THR A 347 -9.60 5.52 16.98
C THR A 347 -10.69 6.57 16.97
N CYS A 348 -10.33 7.83 16.71
CA CYS A 348 -11.28 8.93 16.62
C CYS A 348 -11.35 9.48 15.21
N ASN A 349 -12.52 9.41 14.58
CA ASN A 349 -12.75 9.85 13.22
C ASN A 349 -14.02 10.70 13.10
N ARG A 350 -14.15 11.43 12.01
CA ARG A 350 -15.40 12.01 11.54
C ARG A 350 -16.08 11.02 10.61
N TYR A 351 -17.41 11.05 10.56
CA TYR A 351 -18.18 10.12 9.73
C TYR A 351 -19.15 10.85 8.83
N PHE A 352 -19.18 10.44 7.59
CA PHE A 352 -20.29 10.65 6.67
C PHE A 352 -21.21 9.45 6.77
N MET A 353 -22.51 9.71 6.90
CA MET A 353 -23.53 8.66 6.86
C MET A 353 -24.71 9.10 6.02
N ARG A 354 -25.30 8.14 5.32
CA ARG A 354 -26.49 8.35 4.51
C ARG A 354 -27.57 7.34 4.93
N LEU A 355 -28.71 7.88 5.35
CA LEU A 355 -29.82 7.10 5.91
C LEU A 355 -31.10 7.35 5.11
N ILE A 356 -31.91 6.32 4.96
CA ILE A 356 -33.30 6.43 4.52
C ILE A 356 -34.17 6.31 5.76
N VAL A 357 -34.96 7.33 6.02
CA VAL A 357 -35.80 7.44 7.22
C VAL A 357 -37.25 7.68 6.82
N GLU A 358 -38.18 7.53 7.77
CA GLU A 358 -39.56 7.94 7.57
C GLU A 358 -39.65 9.47 7.41
N ASP A 359 -40.52 9.93 6.50
CA ASP A 359 -40.80 11.37 6.32
C ASP A 359 -41.96 11.79 7.21
N ARG A 360 -41.65 11.99 8.50
CA ARG A 360 -42.60 12.45 9.53
C ARG A 360 -41.92 13.34 10.57
N CYS A 361 -42.73 14.14 11.24
CA CYS A 361 -42.28 14.95 12.35
C CYS A 361 -41.64 14.10 13.47
N GLY A 362 -40.53 14.59 14.03
CA GLY A 362 -39.85 13.96 15.16
C GLY A 362 -38.70 12.99 14.79
N VAL A 363 -38.60 12.53 13.56
CA VAL A 363 -37.54 11.56 13.17
C VAL A 363 -36.13 12.09 13.44
N LEU A 364 -35.86 13.34 13.06
CA LEU A 364 -34.55 13.96 13.36
C LEU A 364 -34.30 14.10 14.86
N ALA A 365 -35.34 14.37 15.67
CA ALA A 365 -35.20 14.42 17.13
C ALA A 365 -34.85 13.03 17.68
N GLU A 366 -35.50 11.96 17.19
CA GLU A 366 -35.16 10.59 17.57
C GLU A 366 -33.72 10.24 17.24
N MET A 367 -33.26 10.59 16.04
CA MET A 367 -31.88 10.35 15.59
C MET A 367 -30.86 11.12 16.44
N THR A 368 -31.10 12.41 16.65
CA THR A 368 -30.17 13.25 17.43
C THR A 368 -30.15 12.89 18.89
N ALA A 369 -31.24 12.34 19.46
CA ALA A 369 -31.26 11.79 20.81
C ALA A 369 -30.34 10.56 20.95
N VAL A 370 -30.31 9.66 19.94
CA VAL A 370 -29.36 8.55 19.92
C VAL A 370 -27.93 9.07 19.80
N PHE A 371 -27.69 10.03 18.90
CA PHE A 371 -26.34 10.63 18.76
C PHE A 371 -25.88 11.25 20.10
N ALA A 372 -26.71 12.04 20.75
CA ALA A 372 -26.39 12.65 22.04
C ALA A 372 -26.06 11.61 23.14
N LYS A 373 -26.79 10.48 23.16
CA LYS A 373 -26.56 9.38 24.10
C LYS A 373 -25.16 8.78 24.02
N TYR A 374 -24.57 8.72 22.78
CA TYR A 374 -23.27 8.16 22.53
C TYR A 374 -22.18 9.21 22.25
N GLY A 375 -22.45 10.48 22.56
CA GLY A 375 -21.46 11.56 22.37
C GLY A 375 -21.16 11.90 20.92
N VAL A 376 -22.02 11.48 19.97
CA VAL A 376 -21.87 11.78 18.55
C VAL A 376 -22.39 13.21 18.27
N SER A 377 -21.48 14.15 18.07
CA SER A 377 -21.82 15.52 17.68
C SER A 377 -22.02 15.64 16.18
N VAL A 378 -23.07 16.30 15.75
CA VAL A 378 -23.40 16.54 14.33
C VAL A 378 -22.73 17.84 13.88
N ALA A 379 -21.88 17.75 12.86
CA ALA A 379 -21.28 18.92 12.22
C ALA A 379 -22.15 19.45 11.07
N GLN A 380 -22.79 18.56 10.31
CA GLN A 380 -23.66 18.92 9.19
C GLN A 380 -24.77 17.88 9.03
N ILE A 381 -25.97 18.34 8.71
CA ILE A 381 -27.10 17.50 8.35
C ILE A 381 -27.82 18.08 7.14
N ILE A 382 -28.16 17.21 6.19
CA ILE A 382 -28.93 17.56 5.00
C ILE A 382 -30.07 16.55 4.87
N GLN A 383 -31.30 17.02 4.72
CA GLN A 383 -32.46 16.18 4.43
C GLN A 383 -32.95 16.50 3.02
N LYS A 384 -33.18 15.47 2.23
CA LYS A 384 -33.78 15.55 0.89
C LYS A 384 -34.96 14.58 0.82
N ALA A 385 -35.98 14.89 0.01
CA ALA A 385 -37.03 13.95 -0.31
C ALA A 385 -36.43 12.68 -0.93
N ALA A 386 -36.81 11.50 -0.42
CA ALA A 386 -36.42 10.25 -1.04
C ALA A 386 -37.34 9.91 -2.23
N ARG A 387 -36.94 8.90 -3.02
CA ARG A 387 -37.77 8.45 -4.18
C ARG A 387 -39.04 7.74 -3.75
N ASP A 388 -38.98 7.05 -2.59
CA ASP A 388 -40.10 6.27 -2.09
C ASP A 388 -41.03 7.17 -1.27
N GLU A 389 -42.35 7.06 -1.55
CA GLU A 389 -43.36 7.84 -0.87
C GLU A 389 -43.32 7.62 0.66
N GLY A 390 -43.42 8.70 1.44
CA GLY A 390 -43.34 8.65 2.91
C GLY A 390 -41.93 8.35 3.44
N SER A 391 -40.88 8.57 2.65
CA SER A 391 -39.50 8.46 3.11
C SER A 391 -38.68 9.71 2.78
N ALA A 392 -37.69 9.99 3.60
CA ALA A 392 -36.71 11.05 3.40
C ALA A 392 -35.28 10.47 3.45
N GLU A 393 -34.39 11.08 2.70
CA GLU A 393 -32.96 10.77 2.77
C GLU A 393 -32.26 11.80 3.65
N VAL A 394 -31.58 11.31 4.68
CA VAL A 394 -30.81 12.15 5.61
C VAL A 394 -29.33 11.82 5.44
N VAL A 395 -28.54 12.86 5.20
CA VAL A 395 -27.09 12.80 5.12
C VAL A 395 -26.52 13.57 6.28
N VAL A 396 -25.62 12.94 7.03
CA VAL A 396 -25.01 13.54 8.24
C VAL A 396 -23.50 13.45 8.13
N ILE A 397 -22.82 14.54 8.52
CA ILE A 397 -21.40 14.52 8.88
C ILE A 397 -21.28 14.80 10.37
N THR A 398 -20.50 13.96 11.07
CA THR A 398 -20.23 14.13 12.50
C THR A 398 -18.98 15.00 12.73
N ALA A 399 -18.85 15.55 13.92
CA ALA A 399 -17.55 15.91 14.47
C ALA A 399 -16.73 14.65 14.78
N LYS A 400 -15.48 14.81 15.21
CA LYS A 400 -14.65 13.68 15.65
C LYS A 400 -15.32 12.94 16.81
N VAL A 401 -15.42 11.64 16.71
CA VAL A 401 -15.99 10.73 17.69
C VAL A 401 -15.22 9.43 17.70
N ARG A 402 -15.14 8.76 18.84
CA ARG A 402 -14.53 7.44 18.96
C ARG A 402 -15.34 6.43 18.14
N GLU A 403 -14.65 5.62 17.33
CA GLU A 403 -15.30 4.66 16.43
C GLU A 403 -16.23 3.69 17.15
N GLY A 404 -15.84 3.20 18.33
CA GLY A 404 -16.68 2.29 19.13
C GLY A 404 -18.02 2.92 19.51
N ASP A 405 -18.01 4.18 19.94
CA ASP A 405 -19.22 4.92 20.33
C ASP A 405 -20.10 5.22 19.11
N PHE A 406 -19.48 5.61 18.01
CA PHE A 406 -20.16 5.80 16.72
C PHE A 406 -20.84 4.51 16.24
N ARG A 407 -20.14 3.37 16.25
CA ARG A 407 -20.73 2.08 15.84
C ARG A 407 -21.91 1.69 16.72
N THR A 408 -21.79 1.85 18.03
CA THR A 408 -22.90 1.57 18.96
C THR A 408 -24.10 2.47 18.70
N ALA A 409 -23.88 3.76 18.39
CA ALA A 409 -24.95 4.66 17.99
C ALA A 409 -25.65 4.19 16.69
N MET A 410 -24.88 3.73 15.71
CA MET A 410 -25.44 3.25 14.45
C MET A 410 -26.18 1.92 14.59
N GLU A 411 -25.74 1.04 15.47
CA GLU A 411 -26.48 -0.19 15.82
C GLU A 411 -27.82 0.14 16.46
N GLU A 412 -27.85 1.05 17.43
CA GLU A 412 -29.13 1.49 18.04
C GLU A 412 -30.04 2.16 17.01
N LEU A 413 -29.50 3.02 16.13
CA LEU A 413 -30.28 3.66 15.07
C LEU A 413 -30.86 2.65 14.09
N SER A 414 -30.11 1.61 13.72
CA SER A 414 -30.60 0.58 12.82
C SER A 414 -31.79 -0.21 13.38
N GLY A 415 -31.92 -0.27 14.69
CA GLY A 415 -33.05 -0.88 15.39
C GLY A 415 -34.30 0.01 15.55
N ARG A 416 -34.22 1.31 15.20
CA ARG A 416 -35.36 2.23 15.29
C ARG A 416 -36.29 2.08 14.09
N SER A 417 -37.61 2.02 14.35
CA SER A 417 -38.59 1.90 13.26
C SER A 417 -38.61 3.11 12.31
N SER A 418 -38.18 4.26 12.76
CA SER A 418 -38.03 5.49 11.96
C SER A 418 -36.88 5.45 10.98
N VAL A 419 -35.90 4.54 11.14
CA VAL A 419 -34.75 4.37 10.25
C VAL A 419 -34.97 3.14 9.38
N ARG A 420 -35.34 3.34 8.12
CA ARG A 420 -35.60 2.24 7.17
C ARG A 420 -34.31 1.55 6.71
N LYS A 421 -33.23 2.33 6.52
CA LYS A 421 -31.95 1.81 6.02
C LYS A 421 -30.79 2.76 6.33
N ILE A 422 -29.68 2.21 6.79
CA ILE A 422 -28.37 2.88 6.74
C ILE A 422 -27.75 2.51 5.41
N SER A 423 -27.66 3.47 4.48
CA SER A 423 -27.25 3.22 3.09
C SER A 423 -25.76 3.30 2.91
N SER A 424 -25.06 4.12 3.69
CA SER A 424 -23.63 4.31 3.61
C SER A 424 -23.08 4.87 4.93
N MET A 425 -21.88 4.44 5.30
CA MET A 425 -21.08 5.00 6.39
C MET A 425 -19.63 5.04 5.93
N LEU A 426 -19.04 6.23 5.90
CA LEU A 426 -17.66 6.43 5.45
C LEU A 426 -16.95 7.36 6.43
N ARG A 427 -15.66 7.17 6.61
CA ARG A 427 -14.83 8.11 7.37
C ARG A 427 -14.55 9.35 6.55
N VAL A 428 -14.40 10.49 7.24
CA VAL A 428 -14.07 11.78 6.64
C VAL A 428 -12.71 12.21 7.15
N TYR A 429 -11.76 12.45 6.25
CA TYR A 429 -10.43 12.94 6.58
C TYR A 429 -10.46 14.45 6.87
N GLY A 430 -9.63 14.87 7.82
CA GLY A 430 -9.47 16.27 8.21
C GLY A 430 -10.18 16.65 9.50
N GLU A 431 -10.05 17.93 9.85
CA GLU A 431 -10.63 18.51 11.08
C GLU A 431 -12.08 18.94 10.92
#